data_1ca106f9d9993ed5fc5922de74d8ea11
#
_entry.id   1ca106f9d9993ed5fc5922de74d8ea11
#
_cell.length_a   1.000
_cell.length_b   1.000
_cell.length_c   1.000
_cell.angle_alpha   90.00
_cell.angle_beta   90.00
_cell.angle_gamma   90.00
#
_symmetry.space_group_name_H-M   'P 1'
#
loop_
_entity.id
_entity.type
_entity.pdbx_description
1 polymer ?
#
loop_
_entity_poly.entity_id
_entity_poly.type
_entity_poly.pdbx_seq_one_letter_code
_entity_poly.pdbx_strand_id
1 'polypeptide(L)'
;GLFFTGSSRTGKILHEQFAGHPGKILALEMGGNNPLIVKDVADVDAAVHDIVQSAFITSGQRCTCARRLFLPADAKGDEILARLIEVTKNIKVGDNDPEEQPFMGAMISSSAAALMVKAQQELENLGGKVLVRLEQQDESKGFATPGIIDVTDMLASLPDEEHFGPLLKVIRYTSFDDAIAEANNTSFGLSAGLLGDSEEDYRYFFARIR
;
A
#
# COMPACT_ATOMS: atom_id res chain seq x y z
N GLY A 1 10.12 -11.19 28.43
CA GLY A 1 9.86 -10.33 27.27
C GLY A 1 8.72 -10.83 26.42
N LEU A 2 8.23 -9.97 25.55
CA LEU A 2 7.23 -10.28 24.53
C LEU A 2 7.72 -9.77 23.18
N PHE A 3 7.63 -10.62 22.15
CA PHE A 3 7.83 -10.27 20.75
C PHE A 3 6.48 -10.46 20.07
N PHE A 4 5.97 -9.40 19.46
CA PHE A 4 4.63 -9.36 18.85
C PHE A 4 4.71 -8.85 17.42
N THR A 5 4.02 -9.51 16.52
CA THR A 5 3.75 -9.02 15.17
C THR A 5 2.24 -8.98 14.95
N GLY A 6 1.70 -7.84 14.52
CA GLY A 6 0.28 -7.69 14.29
C GLY A 6 -0.16 -6.24 14.13
N SER A 7 -1.46 -5.96 14.38
CA SER A 7 -2.01 -4.64 14.19
C SER A 7 -1.49 -3.62 15.21
N SER A 8 -1.38 -2.35 14.80
CA SER A 8 -1.01 -1.23 15.68
C SER A 8 -1.97 -1.09 16.87
N ARG A 9 -3.26 -1.41 16.69
CA ARG A 9 -4.25 -1.43 17.77
C ARG A 9 -3.88 -2.43 18.88
N THR A 10 -3.52 -3.66 18.50
CA THR A 10 -3.12 -4.70 19.48
C THR A 10 -1.78 -4.35 20.13
N GLY A 11 -0.82 -3.86 19.33
CA GLY A 11 0.47 -3.42 19.85
C GLY A 11 0.34 -2.31 20.90
N LYS A 12 -0.55 -1.35 20.71
CA LYS A 12 -0.84 -0.31 21.70
C LYS A 12 -1.39 -0.88 23.00
N ILE A 13 -2.34 -1.83 22.95
CA ILE A 13 -2.87 -2.52 24.14
C ILE A 13 -1.76 -3.25 24.90
N LEU A 14 -0.90 -3.97 24.18
CA LEU A 14 0.24 -4.67 24.78
C LEU A 14 1.22 -3.68 25.42
N HIS A 15 1.51 -2.56 24.76
CA HIS A 15 2.37 -1.53 25.32
C HIS A 15 1.82 -0.96 26.63
N GLU A 16 0.53 -0.69 26.70
CA GLU A 16 -0.15 -0.23 27.92
C GLU A 16 -0.06 -1.27 29.05
N GLN A 17 -0.22 -2.56 28.74
CA GLN A 17 -0.09 -3.65 29.73
C GLN A 17 1.33 -3.83 30.25
N PHE A 18 2.34 -3.51 29.45
CA PHE A 18 3.75 -3.57 29.84
C PHE A 18 4.25 -2.31 30.53
N ALA A 19 3.46 -1.22 30.50
CA ALA A 19 3.80 0.00 31.23
C ALA A 19 4.03 -0.30 32.71
N GLY A 20 5.09 0.23 33.29
CA GLY A 20 5.47 -0.04 34.67
C GLY A 20 6.30 -1.31 34.90
N HIS A 21 6.63 -2.07 33.84
CA HIS A 21 7.52 -3.25 33.92
C HIS A 21 8.85 -3.04 33.17
N PRO A 22 9.72 -2.08 33.58
CA PRO A 22 10.91 -1.70 32.80
C PRO A 22 11.95 -2.82 32.66
N GLY A 23 11.89 -3.86 33.52
CA GLY A 23 12.76 -5.04 33.42
C GLY A 23 12.33 -6.05 32.36
N LYS A 24 11.25 -5.80 31.59
CA LYS A 24 10.76 -6.68 30.52
C LYS A 24 10.95 -6.04 29.15
N ILE A 25 11.49 -6.80 28.20
CA ILE A 25 11.61 -6.39 26.80
C ILE A 25 10.25 -6.54 26.13
N LEU A 26 9.81 -5.50 25.44
CA LEU A 26 8.65 -5.51 24.57
C LEU A 26 9.11 -5.08 23.17
N ALA A 27 9.02 -5.97 22.20
CA ALA A 27 9.28 -5.69 20.80
C ALA A 27 7.96 -5.80 20.01
N LEU A 28 7.55 -4.70 19.38
CA LEU A 28 6.29 -4.60 18.65
C LEU A 28 6.59 -4.36 17.16
N GLU A 29 6.33 -5.35 16.33
CA GLU A 29 6.34 -5.28 14.89
C GLU A 29 4.91 -5.08 14.37
N MET A 30 4.59 -3.87 13.96
CA MET A 30 3.23 -3.48 13.58
C MET A 30 3.16 -3.12 12.09
N GLY A 31 1.96 -2.85 11.62
CA GLY A 31 1.74 -2.44 10.24
C GLY A 31 2.28 -1.05 9.89
N GLY A 32 2.13 -0.68 8.62
CA GLY A 32 2.56 0.61 8.06
C GLY A 32 1.62 1.12 6.98
N ASN A 33 1.49 2.44 6.85
CA ASN A 33 0.81 3.07 5.72
C ASN A 33 1.85 3.51 4.68
N ASN A 34 2.63 2.54 4.20
CA ASN A 34 3.90 2.70 3.52
C ASN A 34 3.79 3.48 2.20
N PRO A 35 4.56 4.56 2.01
CA PRO A 35 4.65 5.28 0.75
C PRO A 35 5.62 4.60 -0.23
N LEU A 36 5.26 4.63 -1.51
CA LEU A 36 6.15 4.37 -2.64
C LEU A 36 6.09 5.58 -3.57
N ILE A 37 7.19 6.28 -3.73
CA ILE A 37 7.28 7.45 -4.61
C ILE A 37 7.96 7.02 -5.90
N VAL A 38 7.44 7.45 -7.05
CA VAL A 38 8.07 7.26 -8.36
C VAL A 38 8.56 8.61 -8.87
N LYS A 39 9.84 8.69 -9.26
CA LYS A 39 10.46 9.91 -9.78
C LYS A 39 11.46 9.58 -10.89
N ASP A 40 11.25 10.20 -12.06
CA ASP A 40 12.19 10.19 -13.19
C ASP A 40 12.69 8.77 -13.59
N VAL A 41 11.75 7.83 -13.78
CA VAL A 41 12.04 6.48 -14.26
C VAL A 41 12.09 6.44 -15.78
N ALA A 42 13.12 5.80 -16.35
CA ALA A 42 13.23 5.60 -17.79
C ALA A 42 12.37 4.43 -18.29
N ASP A 43 12.41 3.32 -17.57
CA ASP A 43 11.68 2.10 -17.91
C ASP A 43 10.35 2.00 -17.15
N VAL A 44 9.25 2.28 -17.87
CA VAL A 44 7.89 2.26 -17.31
C VAL A 44 7.45 0.84 -16.96
N ASP A 45 7.78 -0.16 -17.76
CA ASP A 45 7.40 -1.55 -17.48
C ASP A 45 8.10 -2.09 -16.24
N ALA A 46 9.38 -1.78 -16.06
CA ALA A 46 10.12 -2.12 -14.84
C ALA A 46 9.52 -1.43 -13.61
N ALA A 47 9.23 -0.13 -13.70
CA ALA A 47 8.60 0.61 -12.61
C ALA A 47 7.22 0.02 -12.24
N VAL A 48 6.39 -0.29 -13.22
CA VAL A 48 5.07 -0.91 -13.01
C VAL A 48 5.20 -2.30 -12.39
N HIS A 49 6.18 -3.11 -12.84
CA HIS A 49 6.47 -4.40 -12.22
C HIS A 49 6.77 -4.25 -10.72
N ASP A 50 7.66 -3.32 -10.37
CA ASP A 50 8.06 -3.08 -8.98
C ASP A 50 6.91 -2.52 -8.12
N ILE A 51 6.05 -1.65 -8.69
CA ILE A 51 4.84 -1.18 -8.04
C ILE A 51 3.89 -2.35 -7.73
N VAL A 52 3.63 -3.22 -8.71
CA VAL A 52 2.75 -4.39 -8.56
C VAL A 52 3.30 -5.34 -7.49
N GLN A 53 4.60 -5.64 -7.56
CA GLN A 53 5.27 -6.46 -6.54
C GLN A 53 5.16 -5.82 -5.15
N SER A 54 5.42 -4.52 -5.02
CA SER A 54 5.39 -3.83 -3.74
C SER A 54 3.98 -3.76 -3.14
N ALA A 55 2.94 -3.60 -3.95
CA ALA A 55 1.57 -3.40 -3.47
C ALA A 55 0.78 -4.70 -3.31
N PHE A 56 0.93 -5.67 -4.23
CA PHE A 56 -0.02 -6.77 -4.37
C PHE A 56 0.56 -8.16 -4.07
N ILE A 57 1.89 -8.29 -3.91
CA ILE A 57 2.47 -9.57 -3.50
C ILE A 57 1.80 -10.09 -2.22
N THR A 58 1.53 -11.39 -2.15
CA THR A 58 0.84 -12.02 -1.00
C THR A 58 -0.54 -11.38 -0.74
N SER A 59 -1.24 -10.97 -1.82
CA SER A 59 -2.53 -10.26 -1.75
C SER A 59 -2.48 -8.98 -0.89
N GLY A 60 -1.35 -8.26 -0.94
CA GLY A 60 -1.14 -7.06 -0.15
C GLY A 60 -1.01 -7.28 1.37
N GLN A 61 -0.86 -8.52 1.83
CA GLN A 61 -0.86 -8.86 3.26
C GLN A 61 0.56 -9.00 3.84
N ARG A 62 1.42 -8.01 3.54
CA ARG A 62 2.69 -7.83 4.25
C ARG A 62 2.72 -6.46 4.90
N CYS A 63 3.34 -6.37 6.06
CA CYS A 63 3.53 -5.11 6.78
C CYS A 63 4.31 -4.07 5.96
N THR A 64 5.16 -4.52 5.02
CA THR A 64 5.99 -3.67 4.14
C THR A 64 5.37 -3.41 2.77
N CYS A 65 4.17 -3.91 2.45
CA CYS A 65 3.52 -3.60 1.17
C CYS A 65 3.27 -2.10 1.02
N ALA A 66 3.46 -1.58 -0.19
CA ALA A 66 3.09 -0.20 -0.52
C ALA A 66 1.57 -0.02 -0.41
N ARG A 67 1.15 1.04 0.31
CA ARG A 67 -0.25 1.42 0.52
C ARG A 67 -0.61 2.72 -0.17
N ARG A 68 0.39 3.59 -0.34
CA ARG A 68 0.27 4.92 -0.95
C ARG A 68 1.31 5.05 -2.05
N LEU A 69 0.86 5.12 -3.29
CA LEU A 69 1.70 5.32 -4.46
C LEU A 69 1.66 6.80 -4.86
N PHE A 70 2.82 7.43 -4.88
CA PHE A 70 2.97 8.82 -5.33
C PHE A 70 3.50 8.83 -6.76
N LEU A 71 2.74 9.43 -7.68
CA LEU A 71 3.11 9.58 -9.09
C LEU A 71 3.20 11.06 -9.48
N PRO A 72 4.18 11.48 -10.30
CA PRO A 72 4.22 12.85 -10.79
C PRO A 72 2.94 13.21 -11.58
N ALA A 73 2.47 14.44 -11.42
CA ALA A 73 1.30 14.95 -12.12
C ALA A 73 1.69 15.50 -13.49
N ASP A 74 2.32 14.67 -14.33
CA ASP A 74 2.81 14.98 -15.66
C ASP A 74 2.55 13.81 -16.63
N ALA A 75 2.99 13.96 -17.87
CA ALA A 75 2.79 12.96 -18.94
C ALA A 75 3.46 11.60 -18.59
N LYS A 76 4.60 11.61 -17.89
CA LYS A 76 5.27 10.36 -17.48
C LYS A 76 4.49 9.65 -16.39
N GLY A 77 3.99 10.37 -15.40
CA GLY A 77 3.12 9.80 -14.38
C GLY A 77 1.79 9.30 -14.93
N ASP A 78 1.25 9.93 -15.99
CA ASP A 78 0.06 9.47 -16.70
C ASP A 78 0.33 8.15 -17.44
N GLU A 79 1.49 8.04 -18.11
CA GLU A 79 1.93 6.82 -18.81
C GLU A 79 2.07 5.66 -17.82
N ILE A 80 2.74 5.88 -16.67
CA ILE A 80 2.91 4.86 -15.62
C ILE A 80 1.56 4.43 -15.05
N LEU A 81 0.67 5.38 -14.76
CA LEU A 81 -0.65 5.09 -14.21
C LEU A 81 -1.51 4.28 -15.18
N ALA A 82 -1.53 4.65 -16.46
CA ALA A 82 -2.26 3.93 -17.49
C ALA A 82 -1.76 2.48 -17.61
N ARG A 83 -0.44 2.28 -17.64
CA ARG A 83 0.17 0.96 -17.70
C ARG A 83 -0.08 0.13 -16.44
N LEU A 84 -0.01 0.74 -15.26
CA LEU A 84 -0.33 0.11 -13.99
C LEU A 84 -1.78 -0.38 -13.95
N ILE A 85 -2.72 0.43 -14.40
CA ILE A 85 -4.15 0.06 -14.49
C ILE A 85 -4.33 -1.16 -15.41
N GLU A 86 -3.69 -1.14 -16.59
CA GLU A 86 -3.74 -2.25 -17.54
C GLU A 86 -3.22 -3.55 -16.93
N VAL A 87 -2.02 -3.51 -16.35
CA VAL A 87 -1.39 -4.69 -15.72
C VAL A 87 -2.24 -5.17 -14.54
N THR A 88 -2.70 -4.27 -13.68
CA THR A 88 -3.49 -4.63 -12.49
C THR A 88 -4.80 -5.34 -12.85
N LYS A 89 -5.49 -4.92 -13.91
CA LYS A 89 -6.71 -5.57 -14.41
C LYS A 89 -6.49 -7.00 -14.90
N ASN A 90 -5.25 -7.33 -15.28
CA ASN A 90 -4.87 -8.65 -15.80
C ASN A 90 -4.21 -9.55 -14.75
N ILE A 91 -4.08 -9.10 -13.49
CA ILE A 91 -3.56 -9.92 -12.41
C ILE A 91 -4.50 -11.10 -12.14
N LYS A 92 -3.97 -12.31 -12.28
CA LYS A 92 -4.69 -13.53 -11.94
C LYS A 92 -4.74 -13.73 -10.44
N VAL A 93 -5.94 -14.00 -9.94
CA VAL A 93 -6.22 -14.30 -8.53
C VAL A 93 -6.86 -15.69 -8.47
N GLY A 94 -6.31 -16.59 -7.66
CA GLY A 94 -6.84 -17.93 -7.57
C GLY A 94 -6.09 -18.83 -6.59
N ASP A 95 -6.50 -20.09 -6.52
CA ASP A 95 -5.81 -21.13 -5.78
C ASP A 95 -4.44 -21.46 -6.42
N ASN A 96 -3.61 -22.18 -5.68
CA ASN A 96 -2.32 -22.65 -6.16
C ASN A 96 -2.51 -23.74 -7.25
N ASP A 97 -2.90 -23.29 -8.44
CA ASP A 97 -3.03 -24.14 -9.63
C ASP A 97 -1.73 -24.04 -10.44
N PRO A 98 -1.00 -25.17 -10.63
CA PRO A 98 0.24 -25.20 -11.41
C PRO A 98 0.06 -24.79 -12.87
N GLU A 99 -1.13 -24.96 -13.45
CA GLU A 99 -1.42 -24.61 -14.84
C GLU A 99 -1.78 -23.12 -14.98
N GLU A 100 -2.49 -22.54 -14.03
CA GLU A 100 -2.91 -21.14 -14.08
C GLU A 100 -1.89 -20.16 -13.48
N GLN A 101 -1.08 -20.59 -12.52
CA GLN A 101 -0.04 -19.83 -11.84
C GLN A 101 -0.52 -18.42 -11.42
N PRO A 102 -1.52 -18.29 -10.53
CA PRO A 102 -2.02 -17.00 -10.11
C PRO A 102 -0.94 -16.21 -9.38
N PHE A 103 -0.87 -14.89 -9.64
CA PHE A 103 0.03 -13.98 -8.94
C PHE A 103 -0.41 -13.75 -7.50
N MET A 104 -1.72 -13.68 -7.28
CA MET A 104 -2.32 -13.47 -5.96
C MET A 104 -3.15 -14.69 -5.55
N GLY A 105 -2.98 -15.12 -4.30
CA GLY A 105 -3.84 -16.11 -3.65
C GLY A 105 -4.96 -15.48 -2.84
N ALA A 106 -5.59 -16.29 -1.97
CA ALA A 106 -6.60 -15.82 -1.05
C ALA A 106 -6.02 -14.91 0.05
N MET A 107 -6.79 -13.96 0.50
CA MET A 107 -6.57 -13.29 1.78
C MET A 107 -6.80 -14.27 2.94
N ILE A 108 -6.34 -13.89 4.14
CA ILE A 108 -6.39 -14.75 5.34
C ILE A 108 -7.82 -15.27 5.67
N SER A 109 -8.85 -14.55 5.26
CA SER A 109 -10.24 -14.94 5.45
C SER A 109 -11.19 -14.20 4.50
N SER A 110 -12.42 -14.73 4.33
CA SER A 110 -13.47 -14.03 3.59
C SER A 110 -13.84 -12.68 4.24
N SER A 111 -13.82 -12.61 5.56
CA SER A 111 -14.06 -11.35 6.28
C SER A 111 -12.97 -10.31 6.03
N ALA A 112 -11.70 -10.73 5.87
CA ALA A 112 -10.63 -9.81 5.49
C ALA A 112 -10.83 -9.25 4.08
N ALA A 113 -11.26 -10.08 3.12
CA ALA A 113 -11.60 -9.63 1.77
C ALA A 113 -12.79 -8.65 1.77
N ALA A 114 -13.85 -8.95 2.54
CA ALA A 114 -15.00 -8.07 2.69
C ALA A 114 -14.61 -6.70 3.30
N LEU A 115 -13.66 -6.67 4.25
CA LEU A 115 -13.14 -5.42 4.81
C LEU A 115 -12.43 -4.56 3.75
N MET A 116 -11.75 -5.17 2.77
CA MET A 116 -11.10 -4.41 1.69
C MET A 116 -12.14 -3.80 0.72
N VAL A 117 -13.20 -4.54 0.40
CA VAL A 117 -14.33 -4.00 -0.38
C VAL A 117 -14.96 -2.81 0.35
N LYS A 118 -15.17 -2.95 1.65
CA LYS A 118 -15.73 -1.86 2.49
C LYS A 118 -14.78 -0.65 2.53
N ALA A 119 -13.49 -0.88 2.71
CA ALA A 119 -12.49 0.19 2.72
C ALA A 119 -12.47 0.98 1.39
N GLN A 120 -12.52 0.27 0.25
CA GLN A 120 -12.67 0.93 -1.06
C GLN A 120 -13.93 1.79 -1.13
N GLN A 121 -15.08 1.28 -0.67
CA GLN A 121 -16.35 2.01 -0.67
C GLN A 121 -16.31 3.25 0.24
N GLU A 122 -15.65 3.16 1.38
CA GLU A 122 -15.47 4.29 2.29
C GLU A 122 -14.62 5.39 1.65
N LEU A 123 -13.51 5.02 1.00
CA LEU A 123 -12.69 5.97 0.26
C LEU A 123 -13.44 6.59 -0.94
N GLU A 124 -14.24 5.80 -1.67
CA GLU A 124 -15.08 6.29 -2.77
C GLU A 124 -16.12 7.31 -2.27
N ASN A 125 -16.76 7.03 -1.14
CA ASN A 125 -17.73 7.94 -0.51
C ASN A 125 -17.09 9.27 -0.03
N LEU A 126 -15.80 9.26 0.30
CA LEU A 126 -15.03 10.45 0.65
C LEU A 126 -14.55 11.25 -0.57
N GLY A 127 -14.78 10.76 -1.78
CA GLY A 127 -14.41 11.44 -3.03
C GLY A 127 -13.27 10.78 -3.81
N GLY A 128 -12.77 9.63 -3.36
CA GLY A 128 -11.78 8.84 -4.10
C GLY A 128 -12.34 8.34 -5.43
N LYS A 129 -11.49 8.32 -6.46
CA LYS A 129 -11.85 7.87 -7.81
C LYS A 129 -11.34 6.45 -8.02
N VAL A 130 -12.22 5.46 -8.10
CA VAL A 130 -11.85 4.07 -8.37
C VAL A 130 -11.34 3.94 -9.81
N LEU A 131 -10.05 3.56 -9.97
CA LEU A 131 -9.40 3.33 -11.26
C LEU A 131 -9.41 1.85 -11.65
N VAL A 132 -9.23 0.96 -10.66
CA VAL A 132 -9.42 -0.48 -10.78
C VAL A 132 -10.23 -0.91 -9.56
N ARG A 133 -11.38 -1.54 -9.81
CA ARG A 133 -12.26 -1.96 -8.72
C ARG A 133 -11.74 -3.22 -8.05
N LEU A 134 -11.64 -3.17 -6.73
CA LEU A 134 -11.42 -4.33 -5.90
C LEU A 134 -12.77 -5.02 -5.67
N GLU A 135 -12.82 -6.32 -5.94
CA GLU A 135 -14.02 -7.13 -5.77
C GLU A 135 -13.67 -8.43 -5.04
N GLN A 136 -14.53 -8.86 -4.12
CA GLN A 136 -14.46 -10.19 -3.57
C GLN A 136 -15.14 -11.16 -4.55
N GLN A 137 -14.40 -12.15 -5.06
CA GLN A 137 -14.88 -13.07 -6.09
C GLN A 137 -15.93 -14.07 -5.58
N ASP A 138 -15.86 -14.41 -4.30
CA ASP A 138 -16.77 -15.33 -3.62
C ASP A 138 -16.88 -14.91 -2.14
N GLU A 139 -18.08 -14.58 -1.69
CA GLU A 139 -18.31 -14.11 -0.32
C GLU A 139 -17.92 -15.14 0.76
N SER A 140 -17.86 -16.41 0.42
CA SER A 140 -17.45 -17.49 1.33
C SER A 140 -15.93 -17.67 1.39
N LYS A 141 -15.18 -17.05 0.47
CA LYS A 141 -13.72 -17.21 0.30
C LYS A 141 -12.97 -15.90 0.42
N GLY A 142 -11.66 -16.01 0.67
CA GLY A 142 -10.76 -14.86 0.80
C GLY A 142 -10.23 -14.30 -0.53
N PHE A 143 -10.74 -14.70 -1.70
CA PHE A 143 -10.26 -14.21 -2.98
C PHE A 143 -10.80 -12.83 -3.30
N ALA A 144 -9.90 -11.85 -3.38
CA ALA A 144 -10.20 -10.49 -3.76
C ALA A 144 -9.29 -10.03 -4.91
N THR A 145 -9.87 -9.36 -5.90
CA THR A 145 -9.09 -8.75 -6.98
C THR A 145 -8.31 -7.53 -6.45
N PRO A 146 -7.16 -7.17 -7.05
CA PRO A 146 -6.48 -5.94 -6.65
C PRO A 146 -7.28 -4.71 -7.06
N GLY A 147 -7.21 -3.66 -6.23
CA GLY A 147 -7.86 -2.38 -6.47
C GLY A 147 -6.88 -1.22 -6.49
N ILE A 148 -7.19 -0.21 -7.32
CA ILE A 148 -6.48 1.06 -7.36
C ILE A 148 -7.51 2.19 -7.22
N ILE A 149 -7.25 3.12 -6.29
CA ILE A 149 -8.10 4.28 -6.06
C ILE A 149 -7.24 5.55 -6.03
N ASP A 150 -7.60 6.55 -6.86
CA ASP A 150 -6.99 7.87 -6.82
C ASP A 150 -7.63 8.69 -5.71
N VAL A 151 -6.80 9.14 -4.77
CA VAL A 151 -7.20 9.90 -3.58
C VAL A 151 -6.62 11.32 -3.58
N THR A 152 -6.07 11.77 -4.70
CA THR A 152 -5.39 13.06 -4.83
C THR A 152 -6.27 14.24 -4.38
N ASP A 153 -7.51 14.28 -4.85
CA ASP A 153 -8.41 15.40 -4.58
C ASP A 153 -8.98 15.40 -3.14
N MET A 154 -8.74 14.33 -2.38
CA MET A 154 -9.25 14.18 -1.02
C MET A 154 -8.17 14.10 0.07
N LEU A 155 -6.92 14.41 -0.25
CA LEU A 155 -5.78 14.29 0.69
C LEU A 155 -6.02 14.95 2.04
N ALA A 156 -6.62 16.13 2.07
CA ALA A 156 -6.90 16.84 3.32
C ALA A 156 -7.88 16.10 4.27
N SER A 157 -8.67 15.17 3.73
CA SER A 157 -9.64 14.35 4.48
C SER A 157 -9.33 12.87 4.45
N LEU A 158 -8.20 12.48 3.84
CA LEU A 158 -7.79 11.08 3.72
C LEU A 158 -7.47 10.50 5.10
N PRO A 159 -8.17 9.44 5.54
CA PRO A 159 -7.84 8.78 6.79
C PRO A 159 -6.43 8.17 6.74
N ASP A 160 -5.64 8.37 7.82
CA ASP A 160 -4.36 7.69 8.00
C ASP A 160 -4.58 6.27 8.51
N GLU A 161 -5.02 5.40 7.61
CA GLU A 161 -5.36 4.01 7.92
C GLU A 161 -4.59 3.03 7.04
N GLU A 162 -4.13 1.95 7.66
CA GLU A 162 -3.57 0.80 6.97
C GLU A 162 -4.70 -0.13 6.51
N HIS A 163 -4.88 -0.26 5.19
CA HIS A 163 -5.73 -1.29 4.60
C HIS A 163 -4.88 -2.53 4.27
N PHE A 164 -4.91 -3.53 5.13
CA PHE A 164 -4.04 -4.72 5.05
C PHE A 164 -4.52 -5.72 4.01
N GLY A 165 -4.43 -5.32 2.73
CA GLY A 165 -4.91 -6.09 1.58
C GLY A 165 -4.53 -5.43 0.25
N PRO A 166 -5.08 -5.93 -0.88
CA PRO A 166 -4.67 -5.55 -2.22
C PRO A 166 -5.35 -4.26 -2.71
N LEU A 167 -5.32 -3.19 -1.90
CA LEU A 167 -5.88 -1.88 -2.24
C LEU A 167 -4.78 -0.82 -2.21
N LEU A 168 -4.46 -0.26 -3.39
CA LEU A 168 -3.44 0.76 -3.57
C LEU A 168 -4.07 2.14 -3.76
N LYS A 169 -3.70 3.09 -2.91
CA LYS A 169 -4.08 4.50 -3.02
C LYS A 169 -3.06 5.23 -3.90
N VAL A 170 -3.52 5.93 -4.94
CA VAL A 170 -2.69 6.76 -5.82
C VAL A 170 -2.84 8.22 -5.41
N ILE A 171 -1.72 8.93 -5.34
CA ILE A 171 -1.59 10.34 -5.03
C ILE A 171 -0.74 10.99 -6.13
N ARG A 172 -1.28 12.02 -6.78
CA ARG A 172 -0.55 12.77 -7.81
C ARG A 172 0.15 13.96 -7.17
N TYR A 173 1.43 14.16 -7.48
CA TYR A 173 2.23 15.25 -6.95
C TYR A 173 2.85 16.11 -8.05
N THR A 174 3.09 17.38 -7.77
CA THR A 174 3.76 18.33 -8.67
C THR A 174 5.17 18.69 -8.22
N SER A 175 5.48 18.51 -6.94
CA SER A 175 6.78 18.77 -6.34
C SER A 175 7.26 17.53 -5.58
N PHE A 176 8.51 17.16 -5.76
CA PHE A 176 9.12 16.02 -5.04
C PHE A 176 9.16 16.27 -3.52
N ASP A 177 9.37 17.52 -3.12
CA ASP A 177 9.33 17.92 -1.70
C ASP A 177 7.94 17.71 -1.10
N ASP A 178 6.87 18.07 -1.84
CA ASP A 178 5.50 17.86 -1.39
C ASP A 178 5.17 16.36 -1.30
N ALA A 179 5.67 15.55 -2.25
CA ALA A 179 5.52 14.10 -2.20
C ALA A 179 6.18 13.50 -0.95
N ILE A 180 7.40 13.93 -0.61
CA ILE A 180 8.11 13.48 0.60
C ILE A 180 7.38 13.99 1.86
N ALA A 181 6.91 15.22 1.88
CA ALA A 181 6.18 15.79 3.00
C ALA A 181 4.89 15.00 3.26
N GLU A 182 4.11 14.71 2.21
CA GLU A 182 2.88 13.92 2.33
C GLU A 182 3.17 12.44 2.63
N ALA A 183 4.26 11.88 2.12
CA ALA A 183 4.72 10.54 2.50
C ALA A 183 4.98 10.42 4.00
N ASN A 184 5.53 11.46 4.61
CA ASN A 184 5.78 11.57 6.05
C ASN A 184 4.53 11.95 6.87
N ASN A 185 3.45 12.39 6.21
CA ASN A 185 2.19 12.76 6.87
C ASN A 185 1.40 11.51 7.29
N THR A 186 1.95 10.77 8.21
CA THR A 186 1.36 9.53 8.75
C THR A 186 1.86 9.29 10.17
N SER A 187 1.02 8.66 10.98
CA SER A 187 1.39 8.18 12.32
C SER A 187 2.13 6.84 12.30
N PHE A 188 2.19 6.19 11.12
CA PHE A 188 2.90 4.94 10.92
C PHE A 188 4.37 5.19 10.55
N GLY A 189 5.20 4.22 10.87
CA GLY A 189 6.54 4.04 10.32
C GLY A 189 6.64 2.64 9.73
N LEU A 190 7.75 2.16 9.35
CA LEU A 190 8.17 0.81 9.00
C LEU A 190 8.94 0.78 7.68
N SER A 191 8.30 1.14 6.55
CA SER A 191 8.99 1.15 5.26
C SER A 191 8.54 2.31 4.39
N ALA A 192 9.43 2.74 3.50
CA ALA A 192 9.19 3.69 2.43
C ALA A 192 10.05 3.31 1.22
N GLY A 193 9.59 3.62 0.02
CA GLY A 193 10.32 3.32 -1.22
C GLY A 193 10.37 4.50 -2.16
N LEU A 194 11.46 4.56 -2.93
CA LEU A 194 11.62 5.42 -4.09
C LEU A 194 11.97 4.56 -5.30
N LEU A 195 11.21 4.70 -6.38
CA LEU A 195 11.58 4.22 -7.72
C LEU A 195 12.07 5.41 -8.52
N GLY A 196 13.31 5.35 -8.97
CA GLY A 196 13.93 6.43 -9.74
C GLY A 196 15.33 6.04 -10.17
N ASP A 197 15.83 6.65 -11.26
CA ASP A 197 17.11 6.31 -11.86
C ASP A 197 18.26 7.20 -11.34
N SER A 198 17.95 8.18 -10.45
CA SER A 198 18.91 9.14 -9.92
C SER A 198 19.38 8.78 -8.51
N GLU A 199 20.67 8.54 -8.33
CA GLU A 199 21.27 8.36 -7.01
C GLU A 199 21.16 9.64 -6.15
N GLU A 200 21.21 10.82 -6.78
CA GLU A 200 21.05 12.10 -6.08
C GLU A 200 19.65 12.22 -5.48
N ASP A 201 18.62 11.88 -6.25
CA ASP A 201 17.23 11.87 -5.78
C ASP A 201 17.03 10.83 -4.67
N TYR A 202 17.65 9.65 -4.77
CA TYR A 202 17.62 8.66 -3.70
C TYR A 202 18.25 9.19 -2.42
N ARG A 203 19.43 9.82 -2.49
CA ARG A 203 20.09 10.41 -1.31
C ARG A 203 19.25 11.55 -0.71
N TYR A 204 18.63 12.35 -1.58
CA TYR A 204 17.75 13.43 -1.16
C TYR A 204 16.52 12.90 -0.42
N PHE A 205 15.86 11.88 -0.97
CA PHE A 205 14.74 11.16 -0.36
C PHE A 205 15.15 10.53 0.97
N PHE A 206 16.23 9.74 0.96
CA PHE A 206 16.69 8.99 2.15
C PHE A 206 17.00 9.91 3.34
N ALA A 207 17.50 11.10 3.09
CA ALA A 207 17.81 12.07 4.14
C ALA A 207 16.54 12.75 4.75
N ARG A 208 15.36 12.59 4.14
CA ARG A 208 14.13 13.33 4.50
C ARG A 208 12.95 12.45 4.85
N ILE A 209 12.94 11.21 4.39
CA ILE A 209 11.88 10.25 4.72
C ILE A 209 12.02 9.78 6.18
N ARG A 210 10.91 9.53 6.84
CA ARG A 210 10.84 9.14 8.26
C ARG A 210 10.20 7.78 8.44
#